data_fad68787cf29a53d77ecbc35f5626d37
#
_entry.id   fad68787cf29a53d77ecbc35f5626d37
#
_cell.length_a   1.000
_cell.length_b   1.000
_cell.length_c   1.000
_cell.angle_alpha   90.00
_cell.angle_beta   90.00
_cell.angle_gamma   90.00
#
_symmetry.space_group_name_H-M   'P 1'
#
loop_
_entity.id
_entity.type
_entity.pdbx_description
1 polymer ?
#
loop_
_entity_poly.entity_id
_entity_poly.type
_entity_poly.pdbx_seq_one_letter_code
_entity_poly.pdbx_strand_id
1 'polypeptide(L)'
;MKRIGNGLDELAGGSLGRLLAKYSWPALVSMSLNALYAVVDRIFIGQGCGVDAMAGLQLAMPVMMLLTAFGPLIGVGHGSVLSIKLGARDRVACEKLVGETVALKLLFYAVLIPAIYVFLDDVLAWCGADRMTPGAYAAAKGYLEIVLCSHLFSHLAFGLSALQRAEGGAIRSMMCMVVGFGANLVLDPLLIFGVRMPFAADGWLVAPMGVAGAAWATNIAMLASCLWAFGYYWRGQTVVRLRLRRVWIYPSLLRRTLAIGLAPFLQQLMGSVIVASLQYAFARWMPNEASRTAEIASLGVFNGALILLLMPMLGCQQGLQPIFGFNWGARNYRRVLDTLKLGFWATTALTVLAFVVQVVPPFPGLIARMFVSADSPEIIALSAHDLMVSNSMIWCISVNVLATTYFQSIGHPGVAIALSMLRQGVILLPIVWLLPHFMADKALAIWLSMPVSDVLCNAVTLVPLFLHVRFLARVRSRDAVANQSAPGGV
;
A
#
# COMPACT_ATOMS: atom_id res chain seq x y z
N MET A 1 -2.49 20.53 -25.78
CA MET A 1 -1.05 20.21 -25.75
C MET A 1 -0.24 21.07 -24.74
N LYS A 2 -0.47 22.36 -24.58
CA LYS A 2 0.29 23.23 -23.64
C LYS A 2 0.21 22.83 -22.14
N ARG A 3 -0.90 22.27 -21.65
CA ARG A 3 -1.03 21.83 -20.23
C ARG A 3 -0.33 20.50 -19.91
N ILE A 4 -0.01 19.70 -20.90
CA ILE A 4 0.57 18.36 -20.74
C ILE A 4 2.11 18.43 -20.65
N GLY A 5 2.73 19.40 -21.32
CA GLY A 5 4.17 19.69 -21.20
C GLY A 5 4.58 20.18 -19.81
N ASN A 6 3.72 20.97 -19.17
CA ASN A 6 4.01 21.57 -17.86
C ASN A 6 4.34 20.56 -16.73
N GLY A 7 3.76 19.36 -16.75
CA GLY A 7 4.02 18.34 -15.70
C GLY A 7 5.41 17.72 -15.77
N LEU A 8 5.90 17.44 -16.98
CA LEU A 8 7.25 16.90 -17.20
C LEU A 8 8.33 17.99 -17.02
N ASP A 9 8.05 19.22 -17.50
CA ASP A 9 8.94 20.35 -17.30
C ASP A 9 9.09 20.72 -15.83
N GLU A 10 8.01 20.61 -15.06
CA GLU A 10 8.04 20.77 -13.60
C GLU A 10 8.89 19.67 -12.92
N LEU A 11 8.77 18.39 -13.33
CA LEU A 11 9.61 17.31 -12.81
C LEU A 11 11.09 17.55 -13.12
N ALA A 12 11.39 18.14 -14.30
CA ALA A 12 12.73 18.44 -14.73
C ALA A 12 13.34 19.64 -13.99
N GLY A 13 12.57 20.73 -13.78
CA GLY A 13 13.09 22.03 -13.33
C GLY A 13 12.38 22.68 -12.15
N GLY A 14 11.20 22.20 -11.74
CA GLY A 14 10.40 22.79 -10.66
C GLY A 14 11.05 22.70 -9.28
N SER A 15 10.63 23.54 -8.34
CA SER A 15 11.07 23.46 -6.92
C SER A 15 10.72 22.10 -6.31
N LEU A 16 11.72 21.39 -5.77
CA LEU A 16 11.57 20.04 -5.23
C LEU A 16 10.56 19.98 -4.06
N GLY A 17 10.58 20.96 -3.17
CA GLY A 17 9.62 21.03 -2.06
C GLY A 17 8.17 21.17 -2.54
N ARG A 18 7.94 22.03 -3.54
CA ARG A 18 6.61 22.19 -4.17
C ARG A 18 6.19 20.92 -4.91
N LEU A 19 7.13 20.27 -5.60
CA LEU A 19 6.86 18.98 -6.26
C LEU A 19 6.49 17.90 -5.26
N LEU A 20 7.28 17.75 -4.20
CA LEU A 20 7.00 16.75 -3.16
C LEU A 20 5.61 16.99 -2.57
N ALA A 21 5.25 18.21 -2.18
CA ALA A 21 3.92 18.53 -1.69
C ALA A 21 2.83 18.23 -2.73
N LYS A 22 3.04 18.62 -4.00
CA LYS A 22 2.08 18.43 -5.10
C LYS A 22 1.80 16.94 -5.38
N TYR A 23 2.80 16.06 -5.20
CA TYR A 23 2.65 14.63 -5.45
C TYR A 23 2.26 13.85 -4.20
N SER A 24 2.80 14.23 -3.02
CA SER A 24 2.54 13.52 -1.77
C SER A 24 1.15 13.80 -1.21
N TRP A 25 0.66 15.05 -1.30
CA TRP A 25 -0.67 15.39 -0.77
C TRP A 25 -1.81 14.59 -1.40
N PRO A 26 -1.93 14.51 -2.77
CA PRO A 26 -2.95 13.68 -3.39
C PRO A 26 -2.78 12.20 -3.07
N ALA A 27 -1.55 11.70 -2.97
CA ALA A 27 -1.29 10.32 -2.62
C ALA A 27 -1.66 10.01 -1.17
N LEU A 28 -1.40 10.94 -0.24
CA LEU A 28 -1.81 10.86 1.16
C LEU A 28 -3.34 10.79 1.27
N VAL A 29 -4.06 11.69 0.61
CA VAL A 29 -5.53 11.65 0.56
C VAL A 29 -6.03 10.31 0.00
N SER A 30 -5.43 9.82 -1.08
CA SER A 30 -5.80 8.51 -1.67
C SER A 30 -5.62 7.36 -0.67
N MET A 31 -4.51 7.34 0.07
CA MET A 31 -4.23 6.29 1.05
C MET A 31 -5.16 6.39 2.26
N SER A 32 -5.45 7.60 2.74
CA SER A 32 -6.40 7.82 3.83
C SER A 32 -7.82 7.39 3.44
N LEU A 33 -8.26 7.71 2.22
CA LEU A 33 -9.55 7.26 1.71
C LEU A 33 -9.62 5.74 1.58
N ASN A 34 -8.53 5.09 1.16
CA ASN A 34 -8.48 3.63 1.08
C ASN A 34 -8.60 2.96 2.47
N ALA A 35 -7.98 3.54 3.50
CA ALA A 35 -8.13 3.07 4.88
C ALA A 35 -9.56 3.30 5.40
N LEU A 36 -10.11 4.48 5.15
CA LEU A 36 -11.47 4.83 5.56
C LEU A 36 -12.51 3.94 4.88
N TYR A 37 -12.34 3.62 3.59
CA TYR A 37 -13.16 2.67 2.86
C TYR A 37 -13.27 1.33 3.60
N ALA A 38 -12.13 0.73 3.98
CA ALA A 38 -12.13 -0.56 4.66
C ALA A 38 -12.81 -0.53 6.04
N VAL A 39 -12.81 0.61 6.73
CA VAL A 39 -13.49 0.78 8.01
C VAL A 39 -14.99 0.96 7.83
N VAL A 40 -15.40 1.84 6.91
CA VAL A 40 -16.80 2.17 6.66
C VAL A 40 -17.58 0.96 6.14
N ASP A 41 -17.01 0.21 5.19
CA ASP A 41 -17.60 -1.02 4.67
C ASP A 41 -17.89 -2.04 5.79
N ARG A 42 -16.94 -2.23 6.71
CA ARG A 42 -17.14 -3.12 7.88
C ARG A 42 -18.21 -2.62 8.83
N ILE A 43 -18.33 -1.30 9.04
CA ILE A 43 -19.38 -0.72 9.88
C ILE A 43 -20.76 -1.03 9.29
N PHE A 44 -20.94 -0.81 7.99
CA PHE A 44 -22.22 -1.08 7.34
C PHE A 44 -22.58 -2.58 7.33
N ILE A 45 -21.61 -3.46 7.04
CA ILE A 45 -21.84 -4.91 7.09
C ILE A 45 -22.17 -5.35 8.53
N GLY A 46 -21.45 -4.87 9.53
CA GLY A 46 -21.69 -5.22 10.93
C GLY A 46 -23.05 -4.78 11.44
N GLN A 47 -23.49 -3.58 11.06
CA GLN A 47 -24.80 -3.06 11.45
C GLN A 47 -25.95 -3.66 10.65
N GLY A 48 -25.72 -3.99 9.37
CA GLY A 48 -26.79 -4.44 8.48
C GLY A 48 -26.97 -5.95 8.38
N CYS A 49 -25.91 -6.74 8.64
CA CYS A 49 -25.93 -8.18 8.31
C CYS A 49 -25.66 -9.09 9.52
N GLY A 50 -25.29 -8.52 10.69
CA GLY A 50 -25.10 -9.26 11.93
C GLY A 50 -23.77 -10.02 12.05
N VAL A 51 -23.68 -10.88 13.08
CA VAL A 51 -22.42 -11.52 13.53
C VAL A 51 -21.90 -12.54 12.51
N ASP A 52 -22.76 -13.36 11.91
CA ASP A 52 -22.35 -14.36 10.92
C ASP A 52 -21.75 -13.71 9.66
N ALA A 53 -22.27 -12.57 9.24
CA ALA A 53 -21.74 -11.80 8.11
C ALA A 53 -20.33 -11.26 8.42
N MET A 54 -20.13 -10.74 9.62
CA MET A 54 -18.80 -10.27 10.06
C MET A 54 -17.80 -11.42 10.17
N ALA A 55 -18.22 -12.57 10.68
CA ALA A 55 -17.39 -13.76 10.74
C ALA A 55 -17.04 -14.27 9.34
N GLY A 56 -18.01 -14.26 8.41
CA GLY A 56 -17.79 -14.61 7.01
C GLY A 56 -16.82 -13.65 6.30
N LEU A 57 -16.93 -12.35 6.54
CA LEU A 57 -15.99 -11.37 6.01
C LEU A 57 -14.56 -11.60 6.53
N GLN A 58 -14.40 -11.96 7.81
CA GLN A 58 -13.09 -12.30 8.37
C GLN A 58 -12.51 -13.57 7.74
N LEU A 59 -13.35 -14.57 7.45
CA LEU A 59 -12.94 -15.79 6.74
C LEU A 59 -12.46 -15.48 5.30
N ALA A 60 -13.07 -14.50 4.63
CA ALA A 60 -12.69 -14.07 3.28
C ALA A 60 -11.39 -13.22 3.25
N MET A 61 -11.00 -12.60 4.37
CA MET A 61 -9.89 -11.64 4.44
C MET A 61 -8.54 -12.17 3.93
N PRO A 62 -8.08 -13.39 4.22
CA PRO A 62 -6.79 -13.89 3.72
C PRO A 62 -6.74 -13.94 2.18
N VAL A 63 -7.86 -14.33 1.55
CA VAL A 63 -8.00 -14.37 0.09
C VAL A 63 -7.90 -12.96 -0.50
N MET A 64 -8.63 -12.02 0.11
CA MET A 64 -8.64 -10.60 -0.30
C MET A 64 -7.26 -9.96 -0.15
N MET A 65 -6.55 -10.25 0.94
CA MET A 65 -5.19 -9.73 1.18
C MET A 65 -4.20 -10.26 0.15
N LEU A 66 -4.25 -11.56 -0.15
CA LEU A 66 -3.40 -12.17 -1.17
C LEU A 66 -3.65 -11.52 -2.53
N LEU A 67 -4.90 -11.39 -2.93
CA LEU A 67 -5.27 -10.75 -4.19
C LEU A 67 -4.77 -9.30 -4.24
N THR A 68 -4.98 -8.54 -3.18
CA THR A 68 -4.56 -7.13 -3.11
C THR A 68 -3.05 -6.95 -3.31
N ALA A 69 -2.21 -7.91 -2.89
CA ALA A 69 -0.75 -7.84 -3.04
C ALA A 69 -0.30 -7.76 -4.52
N PHE A 70 -1.04 -8.34 -5.45
CA PHE A 70 -0.72 -8.29 -6.88
C PHE A 70 -0.93 -6.90 -7.51
N GLY A 71 -1.70 -6.03 -6.86
CA GLY A 71 -1.88 -4.65 -7.30
C GLY A 71 -0.57 -3.87 -7.39
N PRO A 72 0.18 -3.75 -6.28
CA PRO A 72 1.50 -3.14 -6.24
C PRO A 72 2.54 -3.84 -7.12
N LEU A 73 2.53 -5.17 -7.23
CA LEU A 73 3.44 -5.93 -8.09
C LEU A 73 3.48 -5.35 -9.51
N ILE A 74 2.32 -5.19 -10.12
CA ILE A 74 2.22 -4.68 -11.48
C ILE A 74 2.22 -3.15 -11.48
N GLY A 75 1.40 -2.50 -10.66
CA GLY A 75 1.19 -1.05 -10.70
C GLY A 75 2.43 -0.24 -10.34
N VAL A 76 3.09 -0.58 -9.23
CA VAL A 76 4.29 0.15 -8.77
C VAL A 76 5.48 -0.16 -9.70
N GLY A 77 5.62 -1.42 -10.14
CA GLY A 77 6.68 -1.80 -11.08
C GLY A 77 6.60 -1.01 -12.39
N HIS A 78 5.44 -1.00 -13.04
CA HIS A 78 5.22 -0.26 -14.29
C HIS A 78 5.33 1.26 -14.09
N GLY A 79 4.79 1.80 -13.00
CA GLY A 79 4.91 3.22 -12.66
C GLY A 79 6.37 3.69 -12.51
N SER A 80 7.22 2.89 -11.83
CA SER A 80 8.65 3.19 -11.68
C SER A 80 9.36 3.18 -13.03
N VAL A 81 9.19 2.12 -13.83
CA VAL A 81 9.83 2.02 -15.15
C VAL A 81 9.32 3.12 -16.07
N LEU A 82 8.03 3.45 -16.03
CA LEU A 82 7.46 4.54 -16.82
C LEU A 82 8.11 5.89 -16.48
N SER A 83 8.28 6.21 -15.20
CA SER A 83 8.95 7.44 -14.75
C SER A 83 10.38 7.55 -15.30
N ILE A 84 11.15 6.44 -15.24
CA ILE A 84 12.51 6.38 -15.79
C ILE A 84 12.50 6.60 -17.32
N LYS A 85 11.58 5.92 -18.03
CA LYS A 85 11.49 6.03 -19.49
C LYS A 85 11.00 7.41 -19.95
N LEU A 86 10.15 8.07 -19.19
CA LEU A 86 9.74 9.45 -19.41
C LEU A 86 10.91 10.42 -19.26
N GLY A 87 11.72 10.24 -18.21
CA GLY A 87 12.95 11.02 -18.01
C GLY A 87 13.96 10.82 -19.14
N ALA A 88 14.09 9.60 -19.65
CA ALA A 88 14.92 9.25 -20.80
C ALA A 88 14.31 9.65 -22.18
N ARG A 89 13.09 10.23 -22.20
CA ARG A 89 12.33 10.62 -23.40
C ARG A 89 12.02 9.46 -24.36
N ASP A 90 12.00 8.23 -23.89
CA ASP A 90 11.69 7.01 -24.66
C ASP A 90 10.17 6.81 -24.79
N ARG A 91 9.54 7.57 -25.69
CA ARG A 91 8.08 7.53 -25.89
C ARG A 91 7.56 6.16 -26.33
N VAL A 92 8.35 5.41 -27.09
CA VAL A 92 7.94 4.09 -27.59
C VAL A 92 7.82 3.10 -26.45
N ALA A 93 8.82 3.06 -25.55
CA ALA A 93 8.75 2.22 -24.36
C ALA A 93 7.62 2.68 -23.41
N CYS A 94 7.38 3.99 -23.27
CA CYS A 94 6.28 4.49 -22.45
C CYS A 94 4.90 3.99 -22.94
N GLU A 95 4.63 4.07 -24.26
CA GLU A 95 3.36 3.58 -24.82
C GLU A 95 3.23 2.05 -24.70
N LYS A 96 4.34 1.30 -24.82
CA LYS A 96 4.35 -0.15 -24.56
C LYS A 96 4.02 -0.46 -23.10
N LEU A 97 4.59 0.27 -22.15
CA LEU A 97 4.34 0.06 -20.72
C LEU A 97 2.89 0.29 -20.33
N VAL A 98 2.23 1.33 -20.89
CA VAL A 98 0.80 1.56 -20.64
C VAL A 98 -0.04 0.40 -21.19
N GLY A 99 0.24 -0.06 -22.42
CA GLY A 99 -0.44 -1.22 -23.01
C GLY A 99 -0.18 -2.52 -22.25
N GLU A 100 1.08 -2.77 -21.86
CA GLU A 100 1.48 -3.96 -21.09
C GLU A 100 0.81 -4.01 -19.71
N THR A 101 0.64 -2.87 -19.03
CA THR A 101 -0.08 -2.81 -17.75
C THR A 101 -1.50 -3.33 -17.90
N VAL A 102 -2.21 -2.92 -18.95
CA VAL A 102 -3.58 -3.39 -19.22
C VAL A 102 -3.57 -4.87 -19.59
N ALA A 103 -2.73 -5.25 -20.56
CA ALA A 103 -2.66 -6.65 -21.04
C ALA A 103 -2.32 -7.63 -19.93
N LEU A 104 -1.32 -7.31 -19.10
CA LEU A 104 -0.86 -8.19 -18.02
C LEU A 104 -1.92 -8.34 -16.94
N LYS A 105 -2.62 -7.25 -16.58
CA LYS A 105 -3.69 -7.31 -15.59
C LYS A 105 -4.89 -8.11 -16.10
N LEU A 106 -5.29 -7.89 -17.34
CA LEU A 106 -6.37 -8.66 -17.95
C LEU A 106 -6.02 -10.15 -18.00
N LEU A 107 -4.82 -10.51 -18.48
CA LEU A 107 -4.37 -11.90 -18.54
C LEU A 107 -4.30 -12.53 -17.15
N PHE A 108 -3.69 -11.82 -16.18
CA PHE A 108 -3.52 -12.33 -14.82
C PHE A 108 -4.88 -12.64 -14.17
N TYR A 109 -5.83 -11.71 -14.26
CA TYR A 109 -7.14 -11.90 -13.67
C TYR A 109 -8.05 -12.84 -14.47
N ALA A 110 -7.86 -12.95 -15.80
CA ALA A 110 -8.54 -13.95 -16.61
C ALA A 110 -8.15 -15.40 -16.24
N VAL A 111 -6.96 -15.59 -15.63
CA VAL A 111 -6.51 -16.91 -15.13
C VAL A 111 -6.83 -17.06 -13.64
N LEU A 112 -6.52 -16.04 -12.84
CA LEU A 112 -6.60 -16.12 -11.38
C LEU A 112 -8.05 -16.20 -10.86
N ILE A 113 -8.95 -15.38 -11.40
CA ILE A 113 -10.34 -15.35 -10.94
C ILE A 113 -11.02 -16.70 -11.17
N PRO A 114 -11.02 -17.30 -12.40
CA PRO A 114 -11.58 -18.61 -12.60
C PRO A 114 -10.92 -19.71 -11.76
N ALA A 115 -9.60 -19.64 -11.56
CA ALA A 115 -8.91 -20.60 -10.70
C ALA A 115 -9.41 -20.55 -9.25
N ILE A 116 -9.58 -19.34 -8.70
CA ILE A 116 -10.13 -19.18 -7.35
C ILE A 116 -11.58 -19.65 -7.28
N TYR A 117 -12.41 -19.38 -8.30
CA TYR A 117 -13.79 -19.87 -8.33
C TYR A 117 -13.86 -21.41 -8.32
N VAL A 118 -13.00 -22.09 -9.08
CA VAL A 118 -12.97 -23.55 -9.12
C VAL A 118 -12.57 -24.17 -7.79
N PHE A 119 -11.64 -23.54 -7.08
CA PHE A 119 -11.11 -24.02 -5.79
C PHE A 119 -11.64 -23.22 -4.59
N LEU A 120 -12.78 -22.52 -4.73
CA LEU A 120 -13.26 -21.60 -3.70
C LEU A 120 -13.54 -22.30 -2.37
N ASP A 121 -14.14 -23.47 -2.41
CA ASP A 121 -14.48 -24.23 -1.20
C ASP A 121 -13.20 -24.77 -0.52
N ASP A 122 -12.22 -25.24 -1.29
CA ASP A 122 -10.91 -25.67 -0.76
C ASP A 122 -10.14 -24.51 -0.13
N VAL A 123 -10.16 -23.34 -0.78
CA VAL A 123 -9.52 -22.13 -0.27
C VAL A 123 -10.17 -21.66 1.02
N LEU A 124 -11.51 -21.68 1.11
CA LEU A 124 -12.24 -21.35 2.34
C LEU A 124 -11.98 -22.37 3.45
N ALA A 125 -11.91 -23.66 3.13
CA ALA A 125 -11.53 -24.70 4.10
C ALA A 125 -10.13 -24.45 4.67
N TRP A 126 -9.16 -24.09 3.81
CA TRP A 126 -7.81 -23.68 4.24
C TRP A 126 -7.81 -22.43 5.14
N CYS A 127 -8.74 -21.50 4.91
CA CYS A 127 -8.92 -20.33 5.77
C CYS A 127 -9.60 -20.67 7.12
N GLY A 128 -10.05 -21.91 7.33
CA GLY A 128 -10.66 -22.36 8.58
C GLY A 128 -12.19 -22.42 8.57
N ALA A 129 -12.80 -22.52 7.38
CA ALA A 129 -14.25 -22.62 7.24
C ALA A 129 -14.87 -23.79 8.03
N ASP A 130 -14.14 -24.91 8.16
CA ASP A 130 -14.59 -26.11 8.91
C ASP A 130 -14.86 -25.84 10.41
N ARG A 131 -14.38 -24.70 10.92
CA ARG A 131 -14.54 -24.29 12.33
C ARG A 131 -15.56 -23.18 12.51
N MET A 132 -16.24 -22.77 11.43
CA MET A 132 -17.19 -21.67 11.42
C MET A 132 -18.65 -22.18 11.40
N THR A 133 -19.57 -21.29 11.74
CA THR A 133 -21.01 -21.57 11.57
C THR A 133 -21.36 -21.69 10.08
N PRO A 134 -22.38 -22.50 9.73
CA PRO A 134 -22.85 -22.58 8.34
C PRO A 134 -23.25 -21.20 7.77
N GLY A 135 -23.78 -20.30 8.62
CA GLY A 135 -24.13 -18.93 8.24
C GLY A 135 -22.91 -18.10 7.85
N ALA A 136 -21.82 -18.17 8.64
CA ALA A 136 -20.57 -17.46 8.34
C ALA A 136 -19.90 -18.00 7.06
N TYR A 137 -19.93 -19.32 6.85
CA TYR A 137 -19.44 -19.93 5.59
C TYR A 137 -20.22 -19.44 4.38
N ALA A 138 -21.57 -19.49 4.45
CA ALA A 138 -22.43 -19.02 3.37
C ALA A 138 -22.22 -17.53 3.06
N ALA A 139 -22.06 -16.69 4.10
CA ALA A 139 -21.74 -15.27 3.95
C ALA A 139 -20.38 -15.05 3.29
N ALA A 140 -19.34 -15.79 3.71
CA ALA A 140 -17.99 -15.71 3.10
C ALA A 140 -18.01 -16.09 1.62
N LYS A 141 -18.65 -17.23 1.31
CA LYS A 141 -18.74 -17.75 -0.06
C LYS A 141 -19.51 -16.80 -0.95
N GLY A 142 -20.72 -16.39 -0.55
CA GLY A 142 -21.54 -15.46 -1.32
C GLY A 142 -20.88 -14.08 -1.50
N TYR A 143 -20.15 -13.59 -0.50
CA TYR A 143 -19.37 -12.37 -0.64
C TYR A 143 -18.24 -12.51 -1.67
N LEU A 144 -17.42 -13.58 -1.55
CA LEU A 144 -16.29 -13.81 -2.46
C LEU A 144 -16.74 -14.04 -3.89
N GLU A 145 -17.78 -14.84 -4.12
CA GLU A 145 -18.34 -15.09 -5.45
C GLU A 145 -18.66 -13.78 -6.21
N ILE A 146 -19.13 -12.78 -5.50
CA ILE A 146 -19.46 -11.48 -6.11
C ILE A 146 -18.22 -10.57 -6.17
N VAL A 147 -17.49 -10.43 -5.06
CA VAL A 147 -16.44 -9.42 -4.93
C VAL A 147 -15.16 -9.75 -5.72
N LEU A 148 -14.93 -11.03 -6.07
CA LEU A 148 -13.77 -11.42 -6.88
C LEU A 148 -13.70 -10.65 -8.22
N CYS A 149 -14.83 -10.34 -8.84
CA CYS A 149 -14.88 -9.52 -10.06
C CYS A 149 -14.35 -8.10 -9.83
N SER A 150 -14.57 -7.50 -8.63
CA SER A 150 -14.10 -6.15 -8.32
C SER A 150 -12.58 -6.05 -8.37
N HIS A 151 -11.85 -7.13 -8.06
CA HIS A 151 -10.40 -7.14 -8.10
C HIS A 151 -9.84 -6.83 -9.50
N LEU A 152 -10.47 -7.29 -10.57
CA LEU A 152 -10.08 -6.90 -11.92
C LEU A 152 -10.14 -5.37 -12.09
N PHE A 153 -11.28 -4.78 -11.73
CA PHE A 153 -11.50 -3.33 -11.90
C PHE A 153 -10.59 -2.51 -10.97
N SER A 154 -10.49 -2.89 -9.70
CA SER A 154 -9.64 -2.20 -8.72
C SER A 154 -8.17 -2.23 -9.10
N HIS A 155 -7.68 -3.37 -9.60
CA HIS A 155 -6.29 -3.50 -10.02
C HIS A 155 -5.99 -2.77 -11.33
N LEU A 156 -6.92 -2.74 -12.28
CA LEU A 156 -6.80 -1.90 -13.47
C LEU A 156 -6.77 -0.43 -13.08
N ALA A 157 -7.69 0.02 -12.21
CA ALA A 157 -7.72 1.38 -11.70
C ALA A 157 -6.40 1.74 -10.96
N PHE A 158 -5.92 0.87 -10.07
CA PHE A 158 -4.66 1.06 -9.35
C PHE A 158 -3.45 1.15 -10.30
N GLY A 159 -3.36 0.26 -11.29
CA GLY A 159 -2.28 0.27 -12.27
C GLY A 159 -2.26 1.53 -13.11
N LEU A 160 -3.41 1.92 -13.68
CA LEU A 160 -3.53 3.13 -14.47
C LEU A 160 -3.28 4.39 -13.63
N SER A 161 -3.75 4.40 -12.38
CA SER A 161 -3.51 5.46 -11.40
C SER A 161 -2.01 5.63 -11.10
N ALA A 162 -1.26 4.52 -10.96
CA ALA A 162 0.20 4.55 -10.78
C ALA A 162 0.92 5.15 -12.01
N LEU A 163 0.47 4.80 -13.21
CA LEU A 163 0.99 5.38 -14.45
C LEU A 163 0.66 6.88 -14.56
N GLN A 164 -0.56 7.30 -14.18
CA GLN A 164 -0.96 8.71 -14.15
C GLN A 164 -0.06 9.53 -13.22
N ARG A 165 0.30 8.99 -12.05
CA ARG A 165 1.28 9.65 -11.14
C ARG A 165 2.64 9.78 -11.80
N ALA A 166 3.12 8.73 -12.45
CA ALA A 166 4.39 8.74 -13.16
C ALA A 166 4.46 9.80 -14.28
N GLU A 167 3.33 10.08 -14.93
CA GLU A 167 3.17 11.12 -15.95
C GLU A 167 3.01 12.55 -15.41
N GLY A 168 3.01 12.74 -14.10
CA GLY A 168 2.78 14.05 -13.49
C GLY A 168 1.35 14.34 -13.06
N GLY A 169 0.43 13.37 -13.20
CA GLY A 169 -1.00 13.52 -12.93
C GLY A 169 -1.42 13.08 -11.52
N ALA A 170 -0.74 13.53 -10.45
CA ALA A 170 -1.01 13.10 -9.08
C ALA A 170 -2.47 13.32 -8.65
N ILE A 171 -3.06 14.49 -8.94
CA ILE A 171 -4.47 14.80 -8.62
C ILE A 171 -5.42 13.86 -9.36
N ARG A 172 -5.12 13.51 -10.61
CA ARG A 172 -5.97 12.60 -11.40
C ARG A 172 -5.95 11.19 -10.85
N SER A 173 -4.77 10.74 -10.43
CA SER A 173 -4.58 9.48 -9.71
C SER A 173 -5.40 9.45 -8.41
N MET A 174 -5.40 10.54 -7.63
CA MET A 174 -6.22 10.68 -6.43
C MET A 174 -7.71 10.56 -6.75
N MET A 175 -8.16 11.18 -7.83
CA MET A 175 -9.58 11.14 -8.22
C MET A 175 -10.09 9.73 -8.52
N CYS A 176 -9.23 8.79 -8.92
CA CYS A 176 -9.61 7.39 -9.03
C CYS A 176 -10.10 6.82 -7.68
N MET A 177 -9.41 7.14 -6.59
CA MET A 177 -9.80 6.71 -5.23
C MET A 177 -11.01 7.47 -4.74
N VAL A 178 -11.09 8.78 -5.00
CA VAL A 178 -12.24 9.61 -4.61
C VAL A 178 -13.54 9.12 -5.27
N VAL A 179 -13.49 8.78 -6.56
CA VAL A 179 -14.63 8.24 -7.28
C VAL A 179 -15.03 6.87 -6.74
N GLY A 180 -14.07 5.96 -6.55
CA GLY A 180 -14.34 4.63 -6.01
C GLY A 180 -14.91 4.68 -4.59
N PHE A 181 -14.24 5.39 -3.68
CA PHE A 181 -14.70 5.55 -2.30
C PHE A 181 -16.07 6.26 -2.23
N GLY A 182 -16.24 7.36 -2.97
CA GLY A 182 -17.49 8.11 -2.96
C GLY A 182 -18.68 7.29 -3.50
N ALA A 183 -18.47 6.50 -4.56
CA ALA A 183 -19.48 5.59 -5.07
C ALA A 183 -19.83 4.50 -4.04
N ASN A 184 -18.82 3.88 -3.41
CA ASN A 184 -19.05 2.84 -2.42
C ASN A 184 -19.78 3.38 -1.18
N LEU A 185 -19.34 4.52 -0.64
CA LEU A 185 -19.98 5.17 0.52
C LEU A 185 -21.48 5.42 0.32
N VAL A 186 -21.90 5.69 -0.92
CA VAL A 186 -23.32 5.89 -1.27
C VAL A 186 -24.02 4.56 -1.53
N LEU A 187 -23.36 3.63 -2.21
CA LEU A 187 -23.97 2.36 -2.63
C LEU A 187 -24.09 1.34 -1.50
N ASP A 188 -23.15 1.32 -0.54
CA ASP A 188 -23.20 0.40 0.60
C ASP A 188 -24.53 0.49 1.36
N PRO A 189 -24.93 1.66 1.90
CA PRO A 189 -26.20 1.74 2.61
C PRO A 189 -27.41 1.47 1.70
N LEU A 190 -27.36 1.87 0.43
CA LEU A 190 -28.46 1.64 -0.51
C LEU A 190 -28.66 0.16 -0.82
N LEU A 191 -27.60 -0.62 -0.96
CA LEU A 191 -27.70 -2.04 -1.35
C LEU A 191 -27.75 -2.97 -0.13
N ILE A 192 -27.09 -2.62 0.99
CA ILE A 192 -27.13 -3.42 2.21
C ILE A 192 -28.49 -3.34 2.89
N PHE A 193 -29.00 -2.11 3.11
CA PHE A 193 -30.25 -1.88 3.85
C PHE A 193 -31.47 -1.79 2.95
N GLY A 194 -31.26 -1.61 1.64
CA GLY A 194 -32.33 -1.36 0.66
C GLY A 194 -32.90 0.06 0.74
N VAL A 195 -33.73 0.39 -0.23
CA VAL A 195 -34.43 1.69 -0.32
C VAL A 195 -35.94 1.46 -0.40
N ARG A 196 -36.66 1.94 0.60
CA ARG A 196 -38.14 1.92 0.58
C ARG A 196 -38.71 3.06 -0.25
N MET A 197 -39.72 2.76 -1.04
CA MET A 197 -40.44 3.75 -1.82
C MET A 197 -41.95 3.50 -1.74
N PRO A 198 -42.76 4.50 -1.35
CA PRO A 198 -44.19 4.28 -1.08
C PRO A 198 -44.99 3.89 -2.33
N PHE A 199 -44.45 4.09 -3.52
CA PHE A 199 -45.11 3.81 -4.81
C PHE A 199 -44.63 2.52 -5.49
N ALA A 200 -43.70 1.76 -4.89
CA ALA A 200 -43.26 0.46 -5.42
C ALA A 200 -44.25 -0.65 -5.00
N ALA A 201 -44.50 -1.61 -5.90
CA ALA A 201 -45.46 -2.70 -5.66
C ALA A 201 -45.19 -3.49 -4.39
N ASP A 202 -43.88 -3.69 -4.08
CA ASP A 202 -43.38 -4.42 -2.90
C ASP A 202 -42.96 -3.47 -1.77
N GLY A 203 -43.18 -2.17 -1.90
CA GLY A 203 -42.69 -1.15 -0.97
C GLY A 203 -41.17 -0.91 -1.01
N TRP A 204 -40.43 -1.56 -1.92
CA TRP A 204 -39.01 -1.42 -2.11
C TRP A 204 -38.65 -0.93 -3.51
N LEU A 205 -37.82 0.12 -3.59
CA LEU A 205 -37.13 0.49 -4.83
C LEU A 205 -35.93 -0.43 -5.07
N VAL A 206 -35.20 -0.74 -4.00
CA VAL A 206 -34.09 -1.71 -3.96
C VAL A 206 -34.31 -2.58 -2.73
N ALA A 207 -34.50 -3.87 -2.91
CA ALA A 207 -34.63 -4.80 -1.80
C ALA A 207 -33.28 -4.90 -1.03
N PRO A 208 -33.30 -5.10 0.29
CA PRO A 208 -32.08 -5.25 1.07
C PRO A 208 -31.34 -6.53 0.66
N MET A 209 -30.07 -6.38 0.25
CA MET A 209 -29.24 -7.49 -0.25
C MET A 209 -28.22 -7.98 0.80
N GLY A 210 -28.11 -7.29 1.94
CA GLY A 210 -27.18 -7.65 3.00
C GLY A 210 -25.72 -7.73 2.52
N VAL A 211 -25.02 -8.83 2.83
CA VAL A 211 -23.61 -9.04 2.46
C VAL A 211 -23.38 -9.02 0.94
N ALA A 212 -24.33 -9.56 0.16
CA ALA A 212 -24.27 -9.49 -1.30
C ALA A 212 -24.38 -8.03 -1.80
N GLY A 213 -25.16 -7.20 -1.10
CA GLY A 213 -25.25 -5.76 -1.39
C GLY A 213 -23.91 -5.04 -1.23
N ALA A 214 -23.18 -5.31 -0.16
CA ALA A 214 -21.83 -4.78 0.05
C ALA A 214 -20.86 -5.21 -1.07
N ALA A 215 -20.91 -6.48 -1.47
CA ALA A 215 -20.07 -6.99 -2.55
C ALA A 215 -20.41 -6.34 -3.92
N TRP A 216 -21.68 -6.13 -4.23
CA TRP A 216 -22.11 -5.41 -5.46
C TRP A 216 -21.75 -3.93 -5.41
N ALA A 217 -21.91 -3.27 -4.25
CA ALA A 217 -21.50 -1.87 -4.07
C ALA A 217 -20.00 -1.70 -4.36
N THR A 218 -19.18 -2.61 -3.83
CA THR A 218 -17.73 -2.67 -4.11
C THR A 218 -17.45 -2.86 -5.60
N ASN A 219 -18.14 -3.81 -6.28
CA ASN A 219 -17.96 -4.04 -7.71
C ASN A 219 -18.27 -2.80 -8.55
N ILE A 220 -19.39 -2.14 -8.29
CA ILE A 220 -19.82 -0.93 -9.01
C ILE A 220 -18.87 0.23 -8.74
N ALA A 221 -18.45 0.41 -7.49
CA ALA A 221 -17.50 1.45 -7.09
C ALA A 221 -16.14 1.27 -7.76
N MET A 222 -15.60 0.03 -7.79
CA MET A 222 -14.33 -0.26 -8.45
C MET A 222 -14.43 -0.15 -9.98
N LEU A 223 -15.56 -0.52 -10.56
CA LEU A 223 -15.84 -0.29 -11.99
C LEU A 223 -15.86 1.22 -12.30
N ALA A 224 -16.52 2.04 -11.48
CA ALA A 224 -16.54 3.50 -11.66
C ALA A 224 -15.14 4.09 -11.58
N SER A 225 -14.33 3.67 -10.61
CA SER A 225 -12.90 4.05 -10.50
C SER A 225 -12.08 3.65 -11.73
N CYS A 226 -12.32 2.44 -12.24
CA CYS A 226 -11.66 1.92 -13.44
C CYS A 226 -12.05 2.73 -14.69
N LEU A 227 -13.32 3.00 -14.87
CA LEU A 227 -13.84 3.81 -15.99
C LEU A 227 -13.31 5.24 -15.96
N TRP A 228 -13.18 5.84 -14.76
CA TRP A 228 -12.53 7.14 -14.57
C TRP A 228 -11.08 7.10 -15.04
N ALA A 229 -10.32 6.09 -14.61
CA ALA A 229 -8.92 5.94 -14.99
C ALA A 229 -8.74 5.73 -16.50
N PHE A 230 -9.56 4.88 -17.13
CA PHE A 230 -9.56 4.68 -18.57
C PHE A 230 -10.01 5.92 -19.35
N GLY A 231 -11.04 6.62 -18.87
CA GLY A 231 -11.55 7.84 -19.50
C GLY A 231 -10.48 8.91 -19.68
N TYR A 232 -9.51 8.97 -18.76
CA TYR A 232 -8.37 9.86 -18.87
C TYR A 232 -7.47 9.50 -20.07
N TYR A 233 -7.17 8.21 -20.25
CA TYR A 233 -6.36 7.73 -21.39
C TYR A 233 -7.12 7.84 -22.71
N TRP A 234 -8.43 7.56 -22.70
CA TRP A 234 -9.30 7.65 -23.88
C TRP A 234 -9.42 9.09 -24.41
N ARG A 235 -9.59 10.06 -23.53
CA ARG A 235 -9.69 11.48 -23.88
C ARG A 235 -8.36 12.09 -24.37
N GLY A 236 -7.28 11.32 -24.41
CA GLY A 236 -5.98 11.77 -24.87
C GLY A 236 -5.35 12.88 -24.02
N GLN A 237 -5.77 13.01 -22.77
CA GLN A 237 -5.24 14.00 -21.81
C GLN A 237 -3.93 13.54 -21.14
N THR A 238 -3.39 12.42 -21.58
CA THR A 238 -2.16 11.79 -21.09
C THR A 238 -0.94 12.25 -21.86
N VAL A 239 0.23 12.22 -21.21
CA VAL A 239 1.53 12.37 -21.89
C VAL A 239 1.78 11.18 -22.82
N VAL A 240 1.39 10.00 -22.37
CA VAL A 240 1.53 8.73 -23.09
C VAL A 240 0.14 8.23 -23.50
N ARG A 241 -0.06 7.95 -24.78
CA ARG A 241 -1.35 7.47 -25.29
C ARG A 241 -1.49 5.96 -25.12
N LEU A 242 -2.63 5.52 -24.63
CA LEU A 242 -3.02 4.12 -24.69
C LEU A 242 -3.37 3.75 -26.14
N ARG A 243 -2.54 2.96 -26.80
CA ARG A 243 -2.79 2.45 -28.14
C ARG A 243 -3.17 0.98 -28.07
N LEU A 244 -4.35 0.61 -28.52
CA LEU A 244 -4.86 -0.78 -28.51
C LEU A 244 -3.87 -1.76 -29.21
N ARG A 245 -3.22 -1.32 -30.30
CA ARG A 245 -2.19 -2.10 -30.98
C ARG A 245 -0.95 -2.41 -30.12
N ARG A 246 -0.75 -1.72 -28.98
CA ARG A 246 0.35 -1.92 -28.03
C ARG A 246 -0.07 -2.60 -26.75
N VAL A 247 -1.33 -3.03 -26.66
CA VAL A 247 -1.84 -3.86 -25.56
C VAL A 247 -1.33 -5.27 -25.78
N TRP A 248 -0.09 -5.50 -25.38
CA TRP A 248 0.65 -6.74 -25.52
C TRP A 248 1.69 -6.87 -24.41
N ILE A 249 2.18 -8.07 -24.16
CA ILE A 249 3.22 -8.34 -23.16
C ILE A 249 4.59 -8.33 -23.86
N TYR A 250 5.49 -7.49 -23.33
CA TYR A 250 6.86 -7.30 -23.85
C TYR A 250 7.87 -7.93 -22.87
N PRO A 251 8.45 -9.12 -23.12
CA PRO A 251 9.27 -9.85 -22.14
C PRO A 251 10.41 -9.03 -21.52
N SER A 252 11.03 -8.15 -22.28
CA SER A 252 12.13 -7.29 -21.82
C SER A 252 11.66 -6.23 -20.80
N LEU A 253 10.47 -5.66 -20.99
CA LEU A 253 9.86 -4.71 -20.07
C LEU A 253 9.26 -5.44 -18.88
N LEU A 254 8.53 -6.55 -19.13
CA LEU A 254 7.90 -7.39 -18.11
C LEU A 254 8.90 -7.84 -17.04
N ARG A 255 10.05 -8.40 -17.43
CA ARG A 255 11.08 -8.82 -16.47
C ARG A 255 11.52 -7.67 -15.55
N ARG A 256 11.69 -6.48 -16.11
CA ARG A 256 12.13 -5.32 -15.37
C ARG A 256 11.02 -4.77 -14.45
N THR A 257 9.79 -4.69 -14.93
CA THR A 257 8.65 -4.18 -14.17
C THR A 257 8.28 -5.12 -13.04
N LEU A 258 8.23 -6.43 -13.27
CA LEU A 258 7.96 -7.41 -12.23
C LEU A 258 9.08 -7.46 -11.18
N ALA A 259 10.35 -7.40 -11.59
CA ALA A 259 11.46 -7.36 -10.65
C ALA A 259 11.35 -6.17 -9.68
N ILE A 260 11.00 -4.97 -10.18
CA ILE A 260 10.81 -3.78 -9.33
C ILE A 260 9.55 -3.92 -8.46
N GLY A 261 8.46 -4.44 -9.01
CA GLY A 261 7.20 -4.62 -8.29
C GLY A 261 7.24 -5.74 -7.24
N LEU A 262 8.21 -6.65 -7.32
CA LEU A 262 8.36 -7.76 -6.38
C LEU A 262 8.64 -7.26 -4.95
N ALA A 263 9.36 -6.13 -4.78
CA ALA A 263 9.64 -5.57 -3.46
C ALA A 263 8.37 -5.20 -2.67
N PRO A 264 7.43 -4.37 -3.17
CA PRO A 264 6.19 -4.07 -2.47
C PRO A 264 5.24 -5.27 -2.37
N PHE A 265 5.27 -6.21 -3.32
CA PHE A 265 4.52 -7.45 -3.24
C PHE A 265 4.97 -8.29 -2.04
N LEU A 266 6.26 -8.57 -1.94
CA LEU A 266 6.83 -9.33 -0.83
C LEU A 266 6.64 -8.60 0.51
N GLN A 267 6.75 -7.28 0.53
CA GLN A 267 6.48 -6.48 1.72
C GLN A 267 5.03 -6.66 2.22
N GLN A 268 4.06 -6.67 1.31
CA GLN A 268 2.66 -6.91 1.65
C GLN A 268 2.44 -8.31 2.23
N LEU A 269 3.03 -9.34 1.61
CA LEU A 269 2.95 -10.72 2.11
C LEU A 269 3.61 -10.86 3.48
N MET A 270 4.79 -10.29 3.66
CA MET A 270 5.49 -10.34 4.95
C MET A 270 4.73 -9.65 6.06
N GLY A 271 4.00 -8.57 5.77
CA GLY A 271 3.12 -7.92 6.74
C GLY A 271 2.11 -8.92 7.34
N SER A 272 1.47 -9.74 6.51
CA SER A 272 0.52 -10.77 6.97
C SER A 272 1.21 -11.87 7.78
N VAL A 273 2.39 -12.33 7.34
CA VAL A 273 3.19 -13.35 8.04
C VAL A 273 3.59 -12.86 9.43
N ILE A 274 3.95 -11.59 9.56
CA ILE A 274 4.36 -11.02 10.87
C ILE A 274 3.18 -10.94 11.83
N VAL A 275 2.03 -10.45 11.37
CA VAL A 275 0.84 -10.39 12.23
C VAL A 275 0.47 -11.79 12.74
N ALA A 276 0.47 -12.79 11.87
CA ALA A 276 0.23 -14.18 12.25
C ALA A 276 1.32 -14.72 13.21
N SER A 277 2.58 -14.37 12.97
CA SER A 277 3.71 -14.79 13.82
C SER A 277 3.62 -14.18 15.22
N LEU A 278 3.26 -12.89 15.33
CA LEU A 278 3.07 -12.22 16.62
C LEU A 278 1.90 -12.83 17.40
N GLN A 279 0.76 -13.07 16.74
CA GLN A 279 -0.39 -13.74 17.37
C GLN A 279 0.00 -15.12 17.90
N TYR A 280 0.73 -15.90 17.09
CA TYR A 280 1.19 -17.23 17.52
C TYR A 280 2.24 -17.14 18.63
N ALA A 281 3.15 -16.15 18.61
CA ALA A 281 4.12 -15.93 19.68
C ALA A 281 3.43 -15.61 21.01
N PHE A 282 2.46 -14.69 21.03
CA PHE A 282 1.66 -14.44 22.24
C PHE A 282 0.88 -15.68 22.69
N ALA A 283 0.29 -16.44 21.75
CA ALA A 283 -0.40 -17.67 22.07
C ALA A 283 0.53 -18.72 22.71
N ARG A 284 1.80 -18.77 22.33
CA ARG A 284 2.79 -19.76 22.79
C ARG A 284 3.45 -19.39 24.11
N TRP A 285 3.74 -18.08 24.33
CA TRP A 285 4.58 -17.64 25.44
C TRP A 285 3.78 -17.08 26.63
N MET A 286 2.51 -16.72 26.46
CA MET A 286 1.72 -16.22 27.58
C MET A 286 1.31 -17.33 28.54
N PRO A 287 1.43 -17.09 29.88
CA PRO A 287 1.27 -18.13 30.89
C PRO A 287 -0.17 -18.60 31.05
N ASN A 288 -1.14 -17.74 30.81
CA ASN A 288 -2.57 -18.05 31.00
C ASN A 288 -3.43 -17.43 29.89
N GLU A 289 -4.69 -17.84 29.82
CA GLU A 289 -5.64 -17.41 28.80
C GLU A 289 -5.97 -15.92 28.90
N ALA A 290 -6.08 -15.39 30.12
CA ALA A 290 -6.38 -13.98 30.33
C ALA A 290 -5.27 -13.05 29.80
N SER A 291 -4.00 -13.33 30.11
CA SER A 291 -2.88 -12.55 29.58
C SER A 291 -2.72 -12.71 28.08
N ARG A 292 -2.98 -13.91 27.54
CA ARG A 292 -2.99 -14.12 26.09
C ARG A 292 -4.03 -13.26 25.39
N THR A 293 -5.25 -13.26 25.92
CA THR A 293 -6.36 -12.46 25.37
C THR A 293 -6.06 -10.97 25.45
N ALA A 294 -5.49 -10.50 26.56
CA ALA A 294 -5.10 -9.11 26.74
C ALA A 294 -4.02 -8.66 25.74
N GLU A 295 -2.97 -9.48 25.55
CA GLU A 295 -1.89 -9.16 24.59
C GLU A 295 -2.36 -9.20 23.12
N ILE A 296 -3.25 -10.13 22.78
CA ILE A 296 -3.85 -10.17 21.43
C ILE A 296 -4.77 -8.97 21.21
N ALA A 297 -5.50 -8.51 22.23
CA ALA A 297 -6.28 -7.28 22.15
C ALA A 297 -5.37 -6.05 21.96
N SER A 298 -4.26 -5.96 22.72
CA SER A 298 -3.24 -4.94 22.57
C SER A 298 -2.62 -4.95 21.17
N LEU A 299 -2.33 -6.12 20.59
CA LEU A 299 -1.87 -6.27 19.21
C LEU A 299 -2.91 -5.72 18.19
N GLY A 300 -4.19 -5.86 18.49
CA GLY A 300 -5.26 -5.24 17.70
C GLY A 300 -5.18 -3.71 17.70
N VAL A 301 -4.97 -3.11 18.87
CA VAL A 301 -4.74 -1.65 19.02
C VAL A 301 -3.49 -1.21 18.26
N PHE A 302 -2.38 -1.95 18.44
CA PHE A 302 -1.12 -1.69 17.72
C PHE A 302 -1.31 -1.68 16.20
N ASN A 303 -1.97 -2.70 15.64
CA ASN A 303 -2.23 -2.78 14.21
C ASN A 303 -3.10 -1.61 13.71
N GLY A 304 -4.13 -1.24 14.48
CA GLY A 304 -4.98 -0.09 14.15
C GLY A 304 -4.20 1.23 14.16
N ALA A 305 -3.37 1.46 15.18
CA ALA A 305 -2.50 2.63 15.27
C ALA A 305 -1.46 2.67 14.16
N LEU A 306 -0.88 1.51 13.81
CA LEU A 306 0.11 1.40 12.74
C LEU A 306 -0.47 1.79 11.37
N ILE A 307 -1.70 1.39 11.07
CA ILE A 307 -2.38 1.77 9.81
C ILE A 307 -2.51 3.29 9.70
N LEU A 308 -2.92 3.97 10.77
CA LEU A 308 -3.07 5.43 10.77
C LEU A 308 -1.76 6.16 10.43
N LEU A 309 -0.61 5.59 10.82
CA LEU A 309 0.71 6.17 10.60
C LEU A 309 1.36 5.76 9.28
N LEU A 310 1.11 4.55 8.82
CA LEU A 310 1.64 4.07 7.55
C LEU A 310 1.05 4.84 6.36
N MET A 311 -0.20 5.29 6.43
CA MET A 311 -0.86 5.97 5.32
C MET A 311 -0.13 7.26 4.88
N PRO A 312 0.27 8.19 5.77
CA PRO A 312 1.08 9.35 5.40
C PRO A 312 2.44 8.98 4.80
N MET A 313 3.10 7.93 5.34
CA MET A 313 4.39 7.47 4.81
C MET A 313 4.25 6.90 3.40
N LEU A 314 3.24 6.06 3.15
CA LEU A 314 2.94 5.52 1.82
C LEU A 314 2.61 6.65 0.82
N GLY A 315 1.89 7.67 1.26
CA GLY A 315 1.63 8.87 0.46
C GLY A 315 2.92 9.60 0.07
N CYS A 316 3.84 9.80 1.02
CA CYS A 316 5.14 10.41 0.77
C CYS A 316 5.99 9.58 -0.21
N GLN A 317 6.06 8.25 -0.02
CA GLN A 317 6.75 7.33 -0.94
C GLN A 317 6.21 7.43 -2.37
N GLN A 318 4.89 7.40 -2.52
CA GLN A 318 4.25 7.52 -3.83
C GLN A 318 4.50 8.89 -4.49
N GLY A 319 4.69 9.94 -3.70
CA GLY A 319 5.08 11.26 -4.19
C GLY A 319 6.54 11.35 -4.63
N LEU A 320 7.46 10.70 -3.91
CA LEU A 320 8.89 10.65 -4.23
C LEU A 320 9.20 9.81 -5.47
N GLN A 321 8.47 8.71 -5.68
CA GLN A 321 8.70 7.74 -6.75
C GLN A 321 8.83 8.38 -8.15
N PRO A 322 7.89 9.19 -8.65
CA PRO A 322 8.00 9.80 -9.96
C PRO A 322 9.14 10.82 -10.04
N ILE A 323 9.46 11.53 -8.96
CA ILE A 323 10.54 12.53 -8.92
C ILE A 323 11.90 11.82 -9.06
N PHE A 324 12.13 10.75 -8.30
CA PHE A 324 13.35 9.95 -8.44
C PHE A 324 13.48 9.32 -9.83
N GLY A 325 12.44 8.60 -10.27
CA GLY A 325 12.47 7.86 -11.54
C GLY A 325 12.70 8.76 -12.74
N PHE A 326 12.00 9.90 -12.81
CA PHE A 326 12.15 10.85 -13.90
C PHE A 326 13.55 11.46 -13.94
N ASN A 327 14.07 11.98 -12.82
CA ASN A 327 15.38 12.62 -12.78
C ASN A 327 16.51 11.59 -12.97
N TRP A 328 16.34 10.35 -12.53
CA TRP A 328 17.26 9.26 -12.84
C TRP A 328 17.30 8.95 -14.33
N GLY A 329 16.13 8.82 -14.99
CA GLY A 329 16.02 8.58 -16.41
C GLY A 329 16.60 9.73 -17.27
N ALA A 330 16.47 10.96 -16.78
CA ALA A 330 17.05 12.16 -17.38
C ALA A 330 18.56 12.34 -17.08
N ARG A 331 19.19 11.45 -16.32
CA ARG A 331 20.58 11.52 -15.84
C ARG A 331 20.89 12.76 -15.00
N ASN A 332 19.89 13.39 -14.41
CA ASN A 332 20.05 14.55 -13.53
C ASN A 332 20.38 14.11 -12.09
N TYR A 333 21.57 13.56 -11.89
CA TYR A 333 22.01 12.99 -10.61
C TYR A 333 22.06 14.01 -9.46
N ARG A 334 22.33 15.27 -9.76
CA ARG A 334 22.26 16.35 -8.77
C ARG A 334 20.87 16.43 -8.17
N ARG A 335 19.86 16.47 -9.02
CA ARG A 335 18.48 16.58 -8.60
C ARG A 335 17.97 15.32 -7.90
N VAL A 336 18.51 14.14 -8.27
CA VAL A 336 18.27 12.89 -7.55
C VAL A 336 18.79 12.96 -6.10
N LEU A 337 20.03 13.46 -5.89
CA LEU A 337 20.61 13.64 -4.55
C LEU A 337 19.86 14.69 -3.73
N ASP A 338 19.45 15.80 -4.33
CA ASP A 338 18.69 16.85 -3.66
C ASP A 338 17.28 16.33 -3.27
N THR A 339 16.66 15.50 -4.12
CA THR A 339 15.40 14.80 -3.81
C THR A 339 15.60 13.80 -2.67
N LEU A 340 16.72 13.09 -2.62
CA LEU A 340 17.04 12.14 -1.54
C LEU A 340 17.16 12.87 -0.19
N LYS A 341 17.83 14.02 -0.15
CA LYS A 341 17.94 14.85 1.05
C LYS A 341 16.58 15.37 1.50
N LEU A 342 15.79 15.89 0.58
CA LEU A 342 14.43 16.37 0.89
C LEU A 342 13.53 15.23 1.37
N GLY A 343 13.58 14.07 0.70
CA GLY A 343 12.86 12.87 1.08
C GLY A 343 13.24 12.39 2.48
N PHE A 344 14.53 12.44 2.83
CA PHE A 344 15.02 12.10 4.18
C PHE A 344 14.35 12.98 5.24
N TRP A 345 14.38 14.28 5.08
CA TRP A 345 13.75 15.19 6.04
C TRP A 345 12.23 15.02 6.10
N ALA A 346 11.58 14.83 4.95
CA ALA A 346 10.13 14.64 4.90
C ALA A 346 9.70 13.32 5.56
N THR A 347 10.37 12.21 5.27
CA THR A 347 10.06 10.92 5.90
C THR A 347 10.42 10.91 7.38
N THR A 348 11.53 11.53 7.76
CA THR A 348 11.92 11.66 9.18
C THR A 348 10.91 12.52 9.96
N ALA A 349 10.44 13.63 9.40
CA ALA A 349 9.41 14.44 10.05
C ALA A 349 8.11 13.64 10.28
N LEU A 350 7.69 12.83 9.30
CA LEU A 350 6.52 11.96 9.43
C LEU A 350 6.74 10.86 10.50
N THR A 351 7.91 10.25 10.55
CA THR A 351 8.19 9.19 11.53
C THR A 351 8.40 9.74 12.94
N VAL A 352 8.95 10.96 13.06
CA VAL A 352 9.03 11.67 14.36
C VAL A 352 7.62 12.07 14.84
N LEU A 353 6.76 12.55 13.95
CA LEU A 353 5.35 12.79 14.29
C LEU A 353 4.67 11.49 14.75
N ALA A 354 4.92 10.40 14.05
CA ALA A 354 4.45 9.08 14.41
C ALA A 354 4.95 8.65 15.81
N PHE A 355 6.22 8.87 16.09
CA PHE A 355 6.82 8.61 17.40
C PHE A 355 6.12 9.44 18.50
N VAL A 356 5.95 10.74 18.29
CA VAL A 356 5.26 11.61 19.28
C VAL A 356 3.85 11.09 19.56
N VAL A 357 3.09 10.75 18.54
CA VAL A 357 1.68 10.33 18.69
C VAL A 357 1.57 8.92 19.29
N GLN A 358 2.56 8.03 19.13
CA GLN A 358 2.45 6.66 19.65
C GLN A 358 3.28 6.38 20.90
N VAL A 359 4.23 7.24 21.24
CA VAL A 359 5.17 6.97 22.36
C VAL A 359 5.07 8.03 23.46
N VAL A 360 4.73 9.28 23.13
CA VAL A 360 4.72 10.36 24.12
C VAL A 360 3.36 10.46 24.81
N PRO A 361 3.27 10.30 26.15
CA PRO A 361 2.03 10.53 26.88
C PRO A 361 1.50 11.97 26.67
N PRO A 362 0.19 12.21 26.59
CA PRO A 362 -0.91 11.24 26.86
C PRO A 362 -1.42 10.48 25.62
N PHE A 363 -0.82 10.66 24.44
CA PHE A 363 -1.35 10.20 23.17
C PHE A 363 -1.55 8.67 23.07
N PRO A 364 -0.61 7.79 23.53
CA PRO A 364 -0.81 6.33 23.45
C PRO A 364 -2.10 5.89 24.16
N GLY A 365 -2.39 6.47 25.32
CA GLY A 365 -3.62 6.21 26.06
C GLY A 365 -4.88 6.70 25.32
N LEU A 366 -4.80 7.82 24.62
CA LEU A 366 -5.90 8.30 23.78
C LEU A 366 -6.15 7.36 22.59
N ILE A 367 -5.09 6.88 21.94
CA ILE A 367 -5.20 5.89 20.86
C ILE A 367 -5.83 4.61 21.38
N ALA A 368 -5.35 4.06 22.51
CA ALA A 368 -5.90 2.83 23.08
C ALA A 368 -7.41 2.95 23.37
N ARG A 369 -7.86 4.11 23.89
CA ARG A 369 -9.29 4.41 24.12
C ARG A 369 -10.13 4.47 22.85
N MET A 370 -9.54 4.67 21.68
CA MET A 370 -10.30 4.66 20.41
C MET A 370 -10.68 3.23 20.00
N PHE A 371 -9.93 2.22 20.45
CA PHE A 371 -10.09 0.83 20.03
C PHE A 371 -10.64 -0.08 21.13
N VAL A 372 -10.50 0.30 22.40
CA VAL A 372 -10.89 -0.50 23.58
C VAL A 372 -12.00 0.21 24.35
N SER A 373 -13.01 -0.57 24.80
CA SER A 373 -14.11 -0.04 25.61
C SER A 373 -13.60 0.62 26.89
N ALA A 374 -14.26 1.70 27.30
CA ALA A 374 -13.96 2.41 28.53
C ALA A 374 -14.10 1.52 29.81
N ASP A 375 -14.85 0.43 29.72
CA ASP A 375 -15.06 -0.53 30.80
C ASP A 375 -13.85 -1.45 31.05
N SER A 376 -12.80 -1.36 30.23
CA SER A 376 -11.59 -2.20 30.33
C SER A 376 -10.32 -1.33 30.51
N PRO A 377 -10.18 -0.61 31.65
CA PRO A 377 -9.07 0.32 31.87
C PRO A 377 -7.70 -0.39 31.89
N GLU A 378 -7.63 -1.65 32.33
CA GLU A 378 -6.40 -2.46 32.34
C GLU A 378 -5.89 -2.71 30.92
N ILE A 379 -6.78 -3.06 29.98
CA ILE A 379 -6.39 -3.29 28.57
C ILE A 379 -5.98 -1.97 27.91
N ILE A 380 -6.61 -0.86 28.28
CA ILE A 380 -6.22 0.47 27.79
C ILE A 380 -4.80 0.82 28.24
N ALA A 381 -4.49 0.59 29.55
CA ALA A 381 -3.17 0.87 30.10
C ALA A 381 -2.09 -0.05 29.49
N LEU A 382 -2.38 -1.35 29.34
CA LEU A 382 -1.51 -2.32 28.71
C LEU A 382 -1.23 -1.93 27.25
N SER A 383 -2.26 -1.67 26.48
CA SER A 383 -2.11 -1.27 25.05
C SER A 383 -1.33 0.04 24.89
N ALA A 384 -1.52 0.99 25.81
CA ALA A 384 -0.74 2.23 25.80
C ALA A 384 0.74 1.97 26.09
N HIS A 385 1.06 1.10 27.06
CA HIS A 385 2.42 0.68 27.36
C HIS A 385 3.06 -0.04 26.18
N ASP A 386 2.36 -1.00 25.57
CA ASP A 386 2.86 -1.79 24.46
C ASP A 386 3.10 -0.93 23.20
N LEU A 387 2.25 0.06 22.94
CA LEU A 387 2.47 1.06 21.91
C LEU A 387 3.77 1.85 22.15
N MET A 388 4.03 2.27 23.39
CA MET A 388 5.25 3.00 23.74
C MET A 388 6.49 2.14 23.54
N VAL A 389 6.46 0.88 23.96
CA VAL A 389 7.57 -0.06 23.82
C VAL A 389 7.83 -0.38 22.35
N SER A 390 6.80 -0.86 21.64
CA SER A 390 6.93 -1.34 20.26
C SER A 390 7.36 -0.25 19.27
N ASN A 391 6.94 1.00 19.50
CA ASN A 391 7.21 2.13 18.61
C ASN A 391 8.32 3.07 19.12
N SER A 392 9.06 2.68 20.17
CA SER A 392 10.13 3.51 20.75
C SER A 392 11.20 3.94 19.74
N MET A 393 11.46 3.14 18.69
CA MET A 393 12.43 3.42 17.63
C MET A 393 11.80 3.63 16.25
N ILE A 394 10.49 3.90 16.19
CA ILE A 394 9.77 4.05 14.90
C ILE A 394 10.32 5.20 14.03
N TRP A 395 10.91 6.22 14.64
CA TRP A 395 11.56 7.31 13.92
C TRP A 395 12.73 6.84 13.06
N CYS A 396 13.37 5.73 13.41
CA CYS A 396 14.45 5.12 12.64
C CYS A 396 13.98 4.57 11.29
N ILE A 397 12.71 4.16 11.14
CA ILE A 397 12.18 3.51 9.93
C ILE A 397 12.31 4.41 8.70
N SER A 398 12.39 5.74 8.88
CA SER A 398 12.48 6.72 7.80
C SER A 398 13.56 6.39 6.77
N VAL A 399 14.73 5.94 7.20
CA VAL A 399 15.86 5.62 6.33
C VAL A 399 15.58 4.38 5.48
N ASN A 400 15.04 3.31 6.08
CA ASN A 400 14.72 2.08 5.36
C ASN A 400 13.61 2.32 4.32
N VAL A 401 12.55 3.04 4.71
CA VAL A 401 11.44 3.40 3.83
C VAL A 401 11.91 4.24 2.65
N LEU A 402 12.73 5.26 2.91
CA LEU A 402 13.29 6.13 1.87
C LEU A 402 14.23 5.35 0.95
N ALA A 403 15.15 4.56 1.50
CA ALA A 403 16.11 3.79 0.71
C ALA A 403 15.41 2.77 -0.19
N THR A 404 14.42 2.06 0.32
CA THR A 404 13.62 1.11 -0.46
C THR A 404 12.92 1.81 -1.61
N THR A 405 12.24 2.94 -1.34
CA THR A 405 11.57 3.75 -2.37
C THR A 405 12.55 4.29 -3.40
N TYR A 406 13.70 4.75 -2.95
CA TYR A 406 14.77 5.26 -3.80
C TYR A 406 15.28 4.20 -4.78
N PHE A 407 15.77 3.05 -4.26
CA PHE A 407 16.30 1.98 -5.10
C PHE A 407 15.26 1.38 -6.05
N GLN A 408 14.02 1.28 -5.60
CA GLN A 408 12.89 0.87 -6.43
C GLN A 408 12.64 1.85 -7.58
N SER A 409 12.66 3.15 -7.30
CA SER A 409 12.36 4.21 -8.27
C SER A 409 13.45 4.38 -9.33
N ILE A 410 14.71 4.12 -8.99
CA ILE A 410 15.85 4.21 -9.92
C ILE A 410 16.10 2.89 -10.68
N GLY A 411 15.32 1.85 -10.41
CA GLY A 411 15.39 0.59 -11.15
C GLY A 411 16.47 -0.38 -10.68
N HIS A 412 16.79 -0.37 -9.37
CA HIS A 412 17.66 -1.35 -8.70
C HIS A 412 16.86 -2.36 -7.88
N PRO A 413 16.18 -3.35 -8.53
CA PRO A 413 15.22 -4.23 -7.88
C PRO A 413 15.85 -5.12 -6.80
N GLY A 414 17.05 -5.65 -7.03
CA GLY A 414 17.71 -6.54 -6.06
C GLY A 414 17.92 -5.87 -4.71
N VAL A 415 18.37 -4.62 -4.69
CA VAL A 415 18.57 -3.85 -3.45
C VAL A 415 17.21 -3.51 -2.82
N ALA A 416 16.23 -3.10 -3.62
CA ALA A 416 14.89 -2.78 -3.13
C ALA A 416 14.21 -3.99 -2.47
N ILE A 417 14.32 -5.20 -3.07
CA ILE A 417 13.81 -6.46 -2.51
C ILE A 417 14.54 -6.78 -1.21
N ALA A 418 15.87 -6.72 -1.20
CA ALA A 418 16.65 -7.01 -0.01
C ALA A 418 16.27 -6.09 1.15
N LEU A 419 16.14 -4.77 0.91
CA LEU A 419 15.76 -3.80 1.94
C LEU A 419 14.31 -3.96 2.42
N SER A 420 13.37 -4.30 1.52
CA SER A 420 11.98 -4.54 1.90
C SER A 420 11.81 -5.80 2.75
N MET A 421 12.60 -6.86 2.47
CA MET A 421 12.58 -8.12 3.21
C MET A 421 13.40 -8.04 4.52
N LEU A 422 14.40 -7.16 4.55
CA LEU A 422 15.36 -7.07 5.66
C LEU A 422 14.64 -6.82 6.99
N ARG A 423 13.78 -5.81 7.05
CA ARG A 423 13.09 -5.41 8.29
C ARG A 423 12.16 -6.50 8.80
N GLN A 424 11.29 -6.97 7.96
CA GLN A 424 10.17 -7.84 8.35
C GLN A 424 10.57 -9.32 8.34
N GLY A 425 11.14 -9.80 7.26
CA GLY A 425 11.43 -11.21 7.08
C GLY A 425 12.74 -11.66 7.71
N VAL A 426 13.81 -10.88 7.51
CA VAL A 426 15.16 -11.32 7.89
C VAL A 426 15.51 -10.96 9.35
N ILE A 427 15.04 -9.81 9.83
CA ILE A 427 15.41 -9.34 11.18
C ILE A 427 14.27 -9.55 12.17
N LEU A 428 13.08 -8.99 11.92
CA LEU A 428 11.99 -9.02 12.91
C LEU A 428 11.51 -10.44 13.18
N LEU A 429 11.26 -11.23 12.15
CA LEU A 429 10.71 -12.57 12.31
C LEU A 429 11.58 -13.47 13.20
N PRO A 430 12.92 -13.59 12.99
CA PRO A 430 13.78 -14.34 13.90
C PRO A 430 13.82 -13.75 15.32
N ILE A 431 13.86 -12.42 15.47
CA ILE A 431 13.95 -11.78 16.79
C ILE A 431 12.69 -12.02 17.63
N VAL A 432 11.49 -11.99 17.04
CA VAL A 432 10.24 -12.33 17.71
C VAL A 432 10.30 -13.72 18.37
N TRP A 433 10.97 -14.67 17.72
CA TRP A 433 11.11 -16.04 18.24
C TRP A 433 12.32 -16.21 19.18
N LEU A 434 13.39 -15.50 18.96
CA LEU A 434 14.62 -15.64 19.72
C LEU A 434 14.57 -14.88 21.05
N LEU A 435 14.11 -13.63 21.04
CA LEU A 435 14.21 -12.72 22.19
C LEU A 435 13.46 -13.22 23.43
N PRO A 436 12.28 -13.87 23.33
CA PRO A 436 11.59 -14.44 24.47
C PRO A 436 12.36 -15.55 25.21
N HIS A 437 13.37 -16.18 24.59
CA HIS A 437 14.19 -17.17 25.30
C HIS A 437 15.14 -16.53 26.30
N PHE A 438 15.56 -15.30 26.07
CA PHE A 438 16.58 -14.60 26.85
C PHE A 438 16.00 -13.65 27.92
N MET A 439 14.72 -13.31 27.86
CA MET A 439 14.09 -12.37 28.78
C MET A 439 13.10 -13.10 29.71
N ALA A 440 12.99 -12.65 30.96
CA ALA A 440 12.04 -13.17 31.92
C ALA A 440 10.59 -12.80 31.55
N ASP A 441 10.39 -11.54 31.20
CA ASP A 441 9.09 -11.05 30.68
C ASP A 441 9.00 -11.35 29.18
N LYS A 442 8.15 -12.33 28.86
CA LYS A 442 7.96 -12.82 27.50
C LYS A 442 7.15 -11.84 26.64
N ALA A 443 6.17 -11.15 27.22
CA ALA A 443 5.38 -10.16 26.53
C ALA A 443 6.26 -8.97 26.11
N LEU A 444 7.00 -8.42 27.05
CA LEU A 444 7.95 -7.35 26.80
C LEU A 444 8.98 -7.75 25.75
N ALA A 445 9.47 -9.00 25.76
CA ALA A 445 10.43 -9.49 24.77
C ALA A 445 9.84 -9.47 23.35
N ILE A 446 8.57 -9.91 23.18
CA ILE A 446 7.88 -9.88 21.89
C ILE A 446 7.73 -8.44 21.40
N TRP A 447 7.29 -7.50 22.26
CA TRP A 447 7.14 -6.10 21.89
C TRP A 447 8.46 -5.41 21.59
N LEU A 448 9.54 -5.69 22.35
CA LEU A 448 10.89 -5.17 22.11
C LEU A 448 11.52 -5.68 20.80
N SER A 449 11.02 -6.77 20.25
CA SER A 449 11.52 -7.27 18.96
C SER A 449 11.38 -6.24 17.83
N MET A 450 10.36 -5.37 17.91
CA MET A 450 10.10 -4.33 16.90
C MET A 450 11.18 -3.23 16.92
N PRO A 451 11.42 -2.50 18.03
CA PRO A 451 12.46 -1.46 18.05
C PRO A 451 13.87 -2.02 17.81
N VAL A 452 14.16 -3.22 18.29
CA VAL A 452 15.47 -3.89 18.00
C VAL A 452 15.60 -4.13 16.49
N SER A 453 14.55 -4.64 15.85
CA SER A 453 14.53 -4.83 14.39
C SER A 453 14.70 -3.51 13.64
N ASP A 454 14.04 -2.44 14.08
CA ASP A 454 14.11 -1.13 13.43
C ASP A 454 15.54 -0.55 13.47
N VAL A 455 16.23 -0.65 14.60
CA VAL A 455 17.63 -0.20 14.75
C VAL A 455 18.57 -1.02 13.87
N LEU A 456 18.49 -2.35 13.93
CA LEU A 456 19.35 -3.25 13.14
C LEU A 456 19.12 -3.06 11.64
N CYS A 457 17.85 -2.99 11.22
CA CYS A 457 17.50 -2.74 9.83
C CYS A 457 18.06 -1.42 9.32
N ASN A 458 18.00 -0.38 10.14
CA ASN A 458 18.54 0.94 9.80
C ASN A 458 20.05 0.90 9.62
N ALA A 459 20.77 0.27 10.55
CA ALA A 459 22.23 0.13 10.47
C ALA A 459 22.66 -0.56 9.15
N VAL A 460 21.98 -1.64 8.78
CA VAL A 460 22.25 -2.35 7.52
C VAL A 460 21.84 -1.52 6.30
N THR A 461 20.71 -0.82 6.35
CA THR A 461 20.21 0.00 5.22
C THR A 461 21.12 1.17 4.89
N LEU A 462 21.78 1.76 5.88
CA LEU A 462 22.73 2.87 5.66
C LEU A 462 23.88 2.49 4.73
N VAL A 463 24.33 1.23 4.74
CA VAL A 463 25.47 0.77 3.95
C VAL A 463 25.25 0.94 2.44
N PRO A 464 24.23 0.30 1.81
CA PRO A 464 24.00 0.44 0.38
C PRO A 464 23.63 1.87 -0.01
N LEU A 465 22.90 2.59 0.85
CA LEU A 465 22.54 3.98 0.61
C LEU A 465 23.79 4.87 0.55
N PHE A 466 24.68 4.76 1.52
CA PHE A 466 25.92 5.53 1.59
C PHE A 466 26.86 5.24 0.41
N LEU A 467 27.05 3.96 0.08
CA LEU A 467 27.87 3.56 -1.06
C LEU A 467 27.33 4.14 -2.37
N HIS A 468 26.02 4.10 -2.56
CA HIS A 468 25.39 4.63 -3.78
C HIS A 468 25.45 6.17 -3.85
N VAL A 469 25.23 6.86 -2.74
CA VAL A 469 25.38 8.33 -2.66
C VAL A 469 26.82 8.74 -2.97
N ARG A 470 27.82 8.04 -2.42
CA ARG A 470 29.23 8.28 -2.76
C ARG A 470 29.54 8.05 -4.24
N PHE A 471 28.97 6.99 -4.82
CA PHE A 471 29.11 6.73 -6.27
C PHE A 471 28.55 7.89 -7.08
N LEU A 472 27.34 8.36 -6.80
CA LEU A 472 26.72 9.49 -7.51
C LEU A 472 27.50 10.79 -7.33
N ALA A 473 28.05 11.05 -6.15
CA ALA A 473 28.88 12.22 -5.91
C ALA A 473 30.15 12.20 -6.78
N ARG A 474 30.79 11.03 -6.97
CA ARG A 474 31.95 10.86 -7.85
C ARG A 474 31.59 11.02 -9.33
N VAL A 475 30.45 10.48 -9.78
CA VAL A 475 29.99 10.67 -11.17
C VAL A 475 29.78 12.15 -11.44
N ARG A 476 29.10 12.86 -10.53
CA ARG A 476 28.88 14.31 -10.65
C ARG A 476 30.18 15.11 -10.75
N SER A 477 31.22 14.78 -9.96
CA SER A 477 32.49 15.50 -10.01
C SER A 477 33.21 15.28 -11.36
N ARG A 478 33.14 14.09 -11.93
CA ARG A 478 33.70 13.78 -13.25
C ARG A 478 32.99 14.53 -14.37
N ASP A 479 31.66 14.60 -14.36
CA ASP A 479 30.86 15.33 -15.34
C ASP A 479 31.15 16.85 -15.25
N ALA A 480 31.36 17.39 -14.06
CA ALA A 480 31.72 18.81 -13.88
C ALA A 480 33.12 19.12 -14.44
N VAL A 481 34.09 18.24 -14.26
CA VAL A 481 35.44 18.40 -14.83
C VAL A 481 35.42 18.26 -16.35
N ALA A 482 34.70 17.28 -16.89
CA ALA A 482 34.55 17.08 -18.32
C ALA A 482 33.91 18.28 -19.02
N ASN A 483 32.91 18.92 -18.41
CA ASN A 483 32.28 20.13 -18.94
C ASN A 483 33.16 21.39 -18.84
N GLN A 484 34.11 21.46 -17.91
CA GLN A 484 35.08 22.54 -17.80
C GLN A 484 36.25 22.38 -18.77
N SER A 485 36.57 21.13 -19.13
CA SER A 485 37.66 20.81 -20.06
C SER A 485 37.24 20.77 -21.56
N ALA A 486 35.94 20.90 -21.86
CA ALA A 486 35.50 21.10 -23.24
C ALA A 486 35.88 22.50 -23.70
N PRO A 487 36.74 22.66 -24.74
CA PRO A 487 37.16 23.99 -25.24
C PRO A 487 35.89 24.69 -25.71
N GLY A 488 35.73 25.95 -25.24
CA GLY A 488 34.61 26.80 -25.60
C GLY A 488 34.51 26.89 -27.14
N GLY A 489 33.46 26.25 -27.67
CA GLY A 489 33.06 26.47 -29.04
C GLY A 489 32.49 27.89 -29.16
N VAL A 490 33.20 28.73 -29.77
CA VAL A 490 32.81 30.06 -30.27
C VAL A 490 31.69 29.90 -31.29
#